data_cf5f398b52c3f29d5fbb4eaeddb06665
#
_entry.id   cf5f398b52c3f29d5fbb4eaeddb06665
#
_cell.length_a   1.000
_cell.length_b   1.000
_cell.length_c   1.000
_cell.angle_alpha   90.00
_cell.angle_beta   90.00
_cell.angle_gamma   90.00
#
_symmetry.space_group_name_H-M   'P 1'
#
loop_
_entity.id
_entity.type
_entity.pdbx_description
1 polymer ?
#
loop_
_entity_poly.entity_id
_entity_poly.type
_entity_poly.pdbx_seq_one_letter_code
_entity_poly.pdbx_strand_id
1 'polypeptide(L)'
;MNKRNDDRILRQISRRRPRRQSSLAPIWVLLGIVAVFLAALLIILLPRGSGNSNISDGTSYVTTDSEGNTAPPDSGGPGEKYPGYKAISLSRDEVHRGDLILVNSDYEYVFPEDADIVGISENKTSDYKVAYDNLRLDARILGIFNDMLAEFSSVMNRRDVIVNSGYRDYKEQQDIYQSRKELYGEAYADAYVQDPGYSEHHTGYALDMSVYTDDGVSMTFDKDPDFTWFYHASHTYGFIRRYADHKEDITGIPNEEWHFRYVGKPHAYYMYSNDLCLEEYIALLRSYPFDGEHLEFRDDSEQLWEMYFIPASDSGATEVYIPTEGEYTLSGNNVDGFIVAAEKKAQ
;
A
#
# COMPACT_ATOMS: atom_id res chain seq x y z
N MET A 1 -17.14 -8.19 -27.78
CA MET A 1 -17.96 -8.93 -26.85
C MET A 1 -17.30 -8.77 -25.49
N ASN A 2 -17.79 -8.13 -24.51
CA ASN A 2 -19.15 -7.95 -24.06
C ASN A 2 -19.30 -6.67 -23.19
N LYS A 3 -19.60 -5.55 -23.79
CA LYS A 3 -19.97 -4.27 -23.16
C LYS A 3 -21.10 -4.39 -22.12
N ARG A 4 -21.77 -5.55 -22.07
CA ARG A 4 -22.89 -5.82 -21.15
C ARG A 4 -22.47 -6.27 -19.74
N ASN A 5 -21.24 -6.81 -19.56
CA ASN A 5 -20.75 -7.19 -18.23
C ASN A 5 -20.20 -5.98 -17.50
N ASP A 6 -19.49 -5.09 -18.22
CA ASP A 6 -18.92 -3.88 -17.62
C ASP A 6 -20.03 -2.93 -17.12
N ASP A 7 -21.11 -2.78 -17.89
CA ASP A 7 -22.30 -2.05 -17.45
C ASP A 7 -22.97 -2.66 -16.19
N ARG A 8 -22.77 -3.92 -15.92
CA ARG A 8 -23.40 -4.59 -14.76
C ARG A 8 -22.60 -4.33 -13.47
N ILE A 9 -21.27 -4.36 -13.54
CA ILE A 9 -20.37 -4.04 -12.43
C ILE A 9 -20.49 -2.55 -12.12
N LEU A 10 -20.41 -1.68 -13.12
CA LEU A 10 -20.57 -0.23 -12.96
C LEU A 10 -22.00 0.15 -12.47
N ARG A 11 -23.05 -0.58 -12.87
CA ARG A 11 -24.42 -0.36 -12.37
C ARG A 11 -24.62 -0.93 -10.96
N GLN A 12 -23.87 -1.90 -10.52
CA GLN A 12 -23.87 -2.36 -9.13
C GLN A 12 -23.19 -1.34 -8.22
N ILE A 13 -22.08 -0.75 -8.67
CA ILE A 13 -21.38 0.36 -7.98
C ILE A 13 -22.30 1.61 -7.92
N SER A 14 -22.99 1.96 -9.01
CA SER A 14 -23.82 3.20 -9.07
C SER A 14 -25.20 3.09 -8.41
N ARG A 15 -25.72 1.91 -8.11
CA ARG A 15 -27.06 1.70 -7.52
C ARG A 15 -27.11 1.73 -6.00
N ARG A 16 -25.99 1.73 -5.30
CA ARG A 16 -25.93 1.87 -3.84
C ARG A 16 -25.81 3.33 -3.43
N ARG A 17 -26.86 4.14 -3.59
CA ARG A 17 -26.96 5.40 -2.85
C ARG A 17 -27.23 5.07 -1.38
N PRO A 18 -26.40 5.51 -0.42
CA PRO A 18 -26.65 5.25 0.97
C PRO A 18 -27.90 6.00 1.43
N ARG A 19 -28.79 5.28 2.08
CA ARG A 19 -29.85 5.84 2.89
C ARG A 19 -29.20 6.61 4.03
N ARG A 20 -29.35 7.92 4.05
CA ARG A 20 -28.91 8.80 5.13
C ARG A 20 -29.55 8.34 6.45
N GLN A 21 -28.85 7.51 7.21
CA GLN A 21 -29.09 7.38 8.65
C GLN A 21 -28.07 8.26 9.34
N SER A 22 -28.56 9.33 9.96
CA SER A 22 -27.82 10.12 10.93
C SER A 22 -27.60 9.27 12.17
N SER A 23 -26.52 8.51 12.23
CA SER A 23 -26.02 7.97 13.48
C SER A 23 -24.99 8.96 14.02
N LEU A 24 -25.36 9.67 15.04
CA LEU A 24 -24.41 10.29 15.97
C LEU A 24 -23.53 9.14 16.47
N ALA A 25 -22.33 9.01 15.93
CA ALA A 25 -21.32 8.12 16.50
C ALA A 25 -21.20 8.53 17.98
N PRO A 26 -21.32 7.61 18.92
CA PRO A 26 -21.28 7.97 20.33
C PRO A 26 -19.91 8.61 20.64
N ILE A 27 -19.93 9.68 21.42
CA ILE A 27 -18.76 10.44 21.92
C ILE A 27 -17.66 9.49 22.48
N TRP A 28 -18.03 8.31 22.90
CA TRP A 28 -17.16 7.23 23.37
C TRP A 28 -16.18 6.69 22.33
N VAL A 29 -16.48 6.76 21.02
CA VAL A 29 -15.56 6.34 19.94
C VAL A 29 -14.40 7.34 19.81
N LEU A 30 -14.69 8.64 19.92
CA LEU A 30 -13.68 9.69 19.91
C LEU A 30 -12.76 9.62 21.15
N LEU A 31 -13.34 9.32 22.33
CA LEU A 31 -12.58 9.10 23.56
C LEU A 31 -11.72 7.83 23.48
N GLY A 32 -12.17 6.79 22.76
CA GLY A 32 -11.41 5.57 22.51
C GLY A 32 -10.17 5.83 21.67
N ILE A 33 -10.26 6.64 20.63
CA ILE A 33 -9.14 6.98 19.73
C ILE A 33 -8.05 7.76 20.49
N VAL A 34 -8.45 8.77 21.28
CA VAL A 34 -7.50 9.53 22.13
C VAL A 34 -6.85 8.63 23.19
N ALA A 35 -7.58 7.68 23.77
CA ALA A 35 -7.03 6.72 24.73
C ALA A 35 -6.05 5.72 24.06
N VAL A 36 -6.23 5.39 22.77
CA VAL A 36 -5.30 4.56 21.99
C VAL A 36 -3.93 5.21 21.91
N PHE A 37 -3.86 6.52 21.67
CA PHE A 37 -2.59 7.26 21.62
C PHE A 37 -1.94 7.42 22.99
N LEU A 38 -2.70 7.60 24.06
CA LEU A 38 -2.19 7.77 25.42
C LEU A 38 -1.72 6.44 26.06
N ALA A 39 -2.33 5.30 25.74
CA ALA A 39 -1.91 4.01 26.28
C ALA A 39 -0.66 3.45 25.60
N ALA A 40 -0.38 3.80 24.33
CA ALA A 40 0.90 3.50 23.69
C ALA A 40 2.07 4.18 24.41
N LEU A 41 1.86 5.34 25.01
CA LEU A 41 2.86 6.07 25.80
C LEU A 41 3.31 5.32 27.08
N LEU A 42 2.47 4.44 27.63
CA LEU A 42 2.76 3.77 28.92
C LEU A 42 3.59 2.48 28.77
N ILE A 43 3.60 1.85 27.58
CA ILE A 43 4.26 0.55 27.35
C ILE A 43 5.77 0.71 27.10
N ILE A 44 6.26 1.91 26.74
CA ILE A 44 7.64 2.18 26.32
C ILE A 44 8.60 2.45 27.50
N LEU A 45 8.10 2.51 28.73
CA LEU A 45 8.94 2.81 29.90
C LEU A 45 9.69 1.60 30.50
N LEU A 46 9.74 0.47 29.81
CA LEU A 46 10.54 -0.69 30.26
C LEU A 46 11.87 -0.75 29.53
N PRO A 47 13.03 -0.85 30.22
CA PRO A 47 14.34 -0.83 29.59
C PRO A 47 14.62 -2.12 28.82
N ARG A 48 14.94 -2.01 27.51
CA ARG A 48 15.42 -3.09 26.65
C ARG A 48 16.93 -3.05 26.46
N GLY A 49 17.56 -4.20 26.53
CA GLY A 49 18.99 -4.39 26.34
C GLY A 49 19.43 -4.23 24.88
N SER A 50 20.63 -3.63 24.72
CA SER A 50 21.26 -3.32 23.44
C SER A 50 21.85 -4.58 22.79
N GLY A 51 21.55 -4.79 21.52
CA GLY A 51 22.23 -5.74 20.63
C GLY A 51 22.71 -5.06 19.36
N ASN A 52 24.01 -5.13 19.16
CA ASN A 52 24.72 -4.51 18.04
C ASN A 52 24.69 -5.46 16.83
N SER A 53 24.35 -5.00 15.64
CA SER A 53 24.56 -5.76 14.40
C SER A 53 24.94 -4.87 13.22
N ASN A 54 25.96 -5.34 12.50
CA ASN A 54 26.68 -4.70 11.42
C ASN A 54 25.86 -4.55 10.12
N ILE A 55 26.11 -3.46 9.42
CA ILE A 55 25.59 -3.07 8.12
C ILE A 55 26.19 -3.98 7.01
N SER A 56 25.37 -4.50 6.13
CA SER A 56 25.76 -4.98 4.82
C SER A 56 24.80 -4.43 3.74
N ASP A 57 25.37 -3.90 2.66
CA ASP A 57 24.72 -3.30 1.50
C ASP A 57 23.63 -4.20 0.89
N GLY A 58 22.42 -3.68 0.73
CA GLY A 58 21.29 -4.36 0.09
C GLY A 58 20.84 -3.62 -1.18
N THR A 59 20.83 -4.32 -2.26
CA THR A 59 20.67 -3.90 -3.65
C THR A 59 19.20 -3.65 -4.01
N SER A 60 18.95 -2.47 -4.54
CA SER A 60 17.71 -2.03 -5.20
C SER A 60 17.37 -2.94 -6.39
N TYR A 61 16.12 -3.41 -6.48
CA TYR A 61 15.61 -4.08 -7.69
C TYR A 61 15.23 -3.05 -8.77
N VAL A 62 16.26 -2.48 -9.40
CA VAL A 62 16.20 -2.01 -10.78
C VAL A 62 17.04 -3.02 -11.54
N THR A 63 16.44 -3.94 -12.29
CA THR A 63 17.16 -4.89 -13.11
C THR A 63 17.67 -4.18 -14.36
N THR A 64 18.92 -3.74 -14.30
CA THR A 64 19.72 -3.54 -15.52
C THR A 64 20.54 -4.80 -15.74
N ASP A 65 20.30 -5.50 -16.88
CA ASP A 65 21.08 -6.64 -17.32
C ASP A 65 22.52 -6.23 -17.60
N SER A 66 23.45 -6.94 -16.99
CA SER A 66 24.78 -7.17 -17.58
C SER A 66 25.36 -8.50 -17.13
N GLU A 67 25.32 -9.42 -18.10
CA GLU A 67 26.27 -10.51 -18.39
C GLU A 67 26.41 -11.72 -17.48
N GLY A 68 26.03 -12.85 -18.05
CA GLY A 68 26.76 -14.12 -17.89
C GLY A 68 25.98 -15.31 -17.40
N ASN A 69 25.04 -15.85 -18.20
CA ASN A 69 24.72 -17.25 -18.10
C ASN A 69 24.31 -17.84 -19.46
N THR A 70 25.00 -18.95 -19.84
CA THR A 70 24.78 -19.67 -21.08
C THR A 70 23.42 -20.36 -21.09
N ALA A 71 22.57 -19.98 -22.05
CA ALA A 71 21.29 -20.60 -22.32
C ALA A 71 21.40 -22.03 -22.84
N PRO A 72 20.45 -22.94 -22.48
CA PRO A 72 20.26 -24.18 -23.23
C PRO A 72 19.56 -23.90 -24.58
N PRO A 73 19.62 -24.81 -25.56
CA PRO A 73 19.30 -24.49 -26.94
C PRO A 73 17.81 -24.38 -27.21
N ASP A 74 17.52 -23.35 -27.95
CA ASP A 74 16.41 -22.96 -28.80
C ASP A 74 15.22 -23.94 -28.90
N SER A 75 14.11 -23.51 -28.25
CA SER A 75 12.76 -23.82 -28.68
C SER A 75 12.09 -22.49 -28.94
N GLY A 76 11.64 -22.20 -30.15
CA GLY A 76 11.13 -20.99 -30.74
C GLY A 76 10.69 -19.89 -29.74
N GLY A 77 11.44 -18.77 -29.72
CA GLY A 77 11.33 -17.77 -28.66
C GLY A 77 9.97 -17.11 -28.56
N PRO A 78 9.54 -16.74 -27.34
CA PRO A 78 8.24 -16.09 -27.07
C PRO A 78 8.03 -14.74 -27.79
N GLY A 79 9.08 -14.17 -28.41
CA GLY A 79 9.00 -12.94 -29.19
C GLY A 79 8.18 -13.01 -30.50
N GLU A 80 7.87 -14.23 -31.01
CA GLU A 80 6.98 -14.36 -32.19
C GLU A 80 5.50 -14.28 -31.85
N LYS A 81 5.10 -14.67 -30.63
CA LYS A 81 3.70 -14.73 -30.24
C LYS A 81 3.17 -13.36 -29.75
N TYR A 82 4.00 -12.59 -29.06
CA TYR A 82 3.63 -11.28 -28.51
C TYR A 82 4.71 -10.23 -28.84
N PRO A 83 4.67 -9.59 -30.03
CA PRO A 83 5.63 -8.56 -30.39
C PRO A 83 5.66 -7.41 -29.39
N GLY A 84 6.86 -7.00 -28.95
CA GLY A 84 7.06 -5.95 -27.96
C GLY A 84 7.08 -6.42 -26.50
N TYR A 85 6.90 -7.74 -26.26
CA TYR A 85 7.00 -8.33 -24.93
C TYR A 85 8.04 -9.45 -24.87
N LYS A 86 8.62 -9.66 -23.70
CA LYS A 86 9.45 -10.81 -23.36
C LYS A 86 8.85 -11.56 -22.17
N ALA A 87 8.97 -12.88 -22.17
CA ALA A 87 8.56 -13.68 -21.03
C ALA A 87 9.67 -13.73 -19.97
N ILE A 88 9.28 -13.61 -18.71
CA ILE A 88 10.10 -13.97 -17.56
C ILE A 88 9.37 -15.06 -16.77
N SER A 89 10.13 -15.90 -16.07
CA SER A 89 9.58 -17.02 -15.30
C SER A 89 9.59 -16.65 -13.82
N LEU A 90 8.41 -16.55 -13.19
CA LEU A 90 8.26 -16.25 -11.78
C LEU A 90 7.75 -17.48 -11.01
N SER A 91 8.31 -17.69 -9.83
CA SER A 91 7.81 -18.71 -8.92
C SER A 91 6.44 -18.31 -8.33
N ARG A 92 5.73 -19.27 -7.77
CA ARG A 92 4.47 -18.96 -7.09
C ARG A 92 4.65 -18.03 -5.89
N ASP A 93 5.77 -18.10 -5.21
CA ASP A 93 6.07 -17.29 -4.03
C ASP A 93 6.18 -15.80 -4.37
N GLU A 94 6.49 -15.45 -5.63
CA GLU A 94 6.52 -14.06 -6.10
C GLU A 94 5.12 -13.40 -6.13
N VAL A 95 4.03 -14.17 -6.04
CA VAL A 95 2.67 -13.62 -5.88
C VAL A 95 2.55 -12.80 -4.59
N HIS A 96 3.37 -13.11 -3.59
CA HIS A 96 3.38 -12.45 -2.29
C HIS A 96 4.35 -11.24 -2.20
N ARG A 97 4.86 -10.76 -3.35
CA ARG A 97 5.83 -9.66 -3.44
C ARG A 97 5.34 -8.52 -4.31
N GLY A 98 5.79 -7.30 -4.00
CA GLY A 98 5.52 -6.09 -4.78
C GLY A 98 4.52 -5.14 -4.12
N ASP A 99 4.24 -4.04 -4.82
CA ASP A 99 3.54 -2.89 -4.25
C ASP A 99 2.02 -3.12 -4.07
N LEU A 100 1.44 -4.03 -4.87
CA LEU A 100 0.00 -4.32 -4.90
C LEU A 100 -0.42 -5.54 -4.06
N ILE A 101 0.45 -6.07 -3.22
CA ILE A 101 0.07 -7.17 -2.33
C ILE A 101 -1.08 -6.74 -1.43
N LEU A 102 -2.20 -7.45 -1.53
CA LEU A 102 -3.38 -7.26 -0.69
C LEU A 102 -3.18 -7.98 0.63
N VAL A 103 -3.21 -7.25 1.73
CA VAL A 103 -3.14 -7.77 3.09
C VAL A 103 -4.36 -7.28 3.85
N ASN A 104 -5.22 -8.18 4.28
CA ASN A 104 -6.44 -7.89 5.04
C ASN A 104 -6.90 -9.16 5.77
N SER A 105 -8.07 -9.18 6.38
CA SER A 105 -8.61 -10.32 7.12
C SER A 105 -8.69 -11.63 6.33
N ASP A 106 -8.71 -11.58 4.98
CA ASP A 106 -8.81 -12.75 4.11
C ASP A 106 -7.44 -13.19 3.56
N TYR A 107 -6.45 -12.29 3.52
CA TYR A 107 -5.16 -12.50 2.88
C TYR A 107 -4.01 -12.17 3.83
N GLU A 108 -3.38 -13.21 4.35
CA GLU A 108 -2.25 -13.13 5.25
C GLU A 108 -1.00 -12.61 4.54
N TYR A 109 -0.19 -11.80 5.22
CA TYR A 109 1.10 -11.34 4.74
C TYR A 109 2.16 -12.44 4.85
N VAL A 110 2.85 -12.71 3.76
CA VAL A 110 4.01 -13.60 3.73
C VAL A 110 5.26 -12.76 3.93
N PHE A 111 5.88 -12.90 5.10
CA PHE A 111 7.09 -12.13 5.47
C PHE A 111 8.28 -12.54 4.61
N PRO A 112 8.85 -11.65 3.77
CA PRO A 112 10.05 -11.95 3.02
C PRO A 112 11.29 -11.92 3.92
N GLU A 113 12.31 -12.74 3.59
CA GLU A 113 13.58 -12.76 4.32
C GLU A 113 14.45 -11.53 4.03
N ASP A 114 14.22 -10.85 2.91
CA ASP A 114 15.03 -9.78 2.34
C ASP A 114 14.35 -8.39 2.44
N ALA A 115 13.41 -8.18 3.39
CA ALA A 115 12.78 -6.89 3.59
C ALA A 115 13.79 -5.83 4.06
N ASP A 116 13.88 -4.72 3.33
CA ASP A 116 14.77 -3.58 3.66
C ASP A 116 14.05 -2.58 4.57
N ILE A 117 13.94 -2.92 5.85
CA ILE A 117 13.24 -2.13 6.86
C ILE A 117 14.23 -1.27 7.63
N VAL A 118 14.07 0.05 7.54
CA VAL A 118 14.96 1.06 8.16
C VAL A 118 14.22 1.92 9.19
N GLY A 119 14.97 2.50 10.12
CA GLY A 119 14.47 3.47 11.10
C GLY A 119 14.05 4.77 10.42
N ILE A 120 12.85 5.28 10.76
CA ILE A 120 12.37 6.56 10.21
C ILE A 120 13.17 7.72 10.81
N SER A 121 13.44 7.70 12.11
CA SER A 121 14.10 8.79 12.85
C SER A 121 15.46 9.17 12.26
N GLU A 122 16.22 8.16 11.83
CA GLU A 122 17.59 8.34 11.31
C GLU A 122 17.59 8.79 9.84
N ASN A 123 16.52 8.49 9.09
CA ASN A 123 16.48 8.67 7.64
C ASN A 123 15.45 9.70 7.16
N LYS A 124 14.69 10.31 8.07
CA LYS A 124 13.67 11.31 7.72
C LYS A 124 14.28 12.69 7.44
N THR A 125 13.55 13.53 6.70
CA THR A 125 13.83 14.97 6.56
C THR A 125 13.37 15.77 7.79
N SER A 126 13.61 17.07 7.79
CA SER A 126 13.12 17.98 8.83
C SER A 126 11.67 18.41 8.66
N ASP A 127 10.97 17.91 7.65
CA ASP A 127 9.66 18.39 7.23
C ASP A 127 8.50 17.81 8.05
N TYR A 128 8.78 16.80 8.87
CA TYR A 128 7.80 16.14 9.74
C TYR A 128 8.46 15.60 11.01
N LYS A 129 7.65 15.13 11.93
CA LYS A 129 8.05 14.53 13.21
C LYS A 129 7.68 13.05 13.24
N VAL A 130 8.28 12.32 14.18
CA VAL A 130 7.88 10.95 14.54
C VAL A 130 7.44 10.91 16.00
N ALA A 131 6.45 10.10 16.31
CA ALA A 131 5.98 9.93 17.69
C ALA A 131 6.98 9.15 18.54
N TYR A 132 7.70 8.22 17.92
CA TYR A 132 8.66 7.33 18.58
C TYR A 132 9.89 7.13 17.71
N ASP A 133 11.08 7.09 18.32
CA ASP A 133 12.34 6.95 17.59
C ASP A 133 12.53 5.55 16.97
N ASN A 134 11.82 4.55 17.45
CA ASN A 134 11.91 3.17 16.95
C ASN A 134 10.95 2.86 15.80
N LEU A 135 10.25 3.85 15.26
CA LEU A 135 9.40 3.65 14.07
C LEU A 135 10.24 3.30 12.85
N ARG A 136 9.76 2.35 12.08
CA ARG A 136 10.43 1.78 10.91
C ARG A 136 9.53 1.81 9.69
N LEU A 137 10.13 1.80 8.50
CA LEU A 137 9.43 1.70 7.22
C LEU A 137 10.34 0.98 6.22
N ASP A 138 9.80 0.51 5.10
CA ASP A 138 10.61 0.08 3.96
C ASP A 138 11.46 1.26 3.45
N ALA A 139 12.75 1.01 3.16
CA ALA A 139 13.72 2.06 2.84
C ALA A 139 13.33 2.86 1.58
N ARG A 140 12.84 2.17 0.55
CA ARG A 140 12.38 2.79 -0.70
C ARG A 140 11.14 3.66 -0.45
N ILE A 141 10.20 3.14 0.32
CA ILE A 141 8.95 3.85 0.65
C ILE A 141 9.25 5.08 1.52
N LEU A 142 10.18 4.98 2.45
CA LEU A 142 10.61 6.12 3.26
C LEU A 142 11.19 7.26 2.41
N GLY A 143 11.98 6.94 1.37
CA GLY A 143 12.48 7.93 0.42
C GLY A 143 11.35 8.69 -0.27
N ILE A 144 10.37 7.96 -0.83
CA ILE A 144 9.20 8.55 -1.51
C ILE A 144 8.34 9.36 -0.53
N PHE A 145 8.16 8.85 0.69
CA PHE A 145 7.43 9.54 1.74
C PHE A 145 8.11 10.85 2.17
N ASN A 146 9.43 10.86 2.27
CA ASN A 146 10.20 12.09 2.53
C ASN A 146 9.95 13.16 1.46
N ASP A 147 9.92 12.77 0.18
CA ASP A 147 9.64 13.70 -0.92
C ASP A 147 8.22 14.26 -0.83
N MET A 148 7.22 13.42 -0.51
CA MET A 148 5.84 13.85 -0.31
C MET A 148 5.71 14.87 0.84
N LEU A 149 6.36 14.61 1.97
CA LEU A 149 6.33 15.52 3.12
C LEU A 149 7.11 16.82 2.89
N ALA A 150 8.20 16.78 2.10
CA ALA A 150 8.93 17.97 1.69
C ALA A 150 8.07 18.88 0.81
N GLU A 151 7.32 18.32 -0.15
CA GLU A 151 6.37 19.10 -0.94
C GLU A 151 5.25 19.68 -0.09
N PHE A 152 4.61 18.87 0.76
CA PHE A 152 3.60 19.36 1.71
C PHE A 152 4.13 20.53 2.54
N SER A 153 5.32 20.37 3.13
CA SER A 153 5.98 21.41 3.94
C SER A 153 6.20 22.69 3.13
N SER A 154 6.61 22.57 1.87
CA SER A 154 6.84 23.70 0.97
C SER A 154 5.57 24.42 0.57
N VAL A 155 4.52 23.67 0.19
CA VAL A 155 3.25 24.22 -0.32
C VAL A 155 2.41 24.80 0.80
N MET A 156 2.26 24.08 1.92
CA MET A 156 1.44 24.51 3.05
C MET A 156 2.20 25.33 4.09
N ASN A 157 3.53 25.45 3.97
CA ASN A 157 4.41 26.08 4.97
C ASN A 157 4.22 25.48 6.38
N ARG A 158 4.06 24.14 6.46
CA ARG A 158 3.78 23.40 7.71
C ARG A 158 4.73 22.21 7.87
N ARG A 159 5.10 21.90 9.13
CA ARG A 159 5.97 20.78 9.53
C ARG A 159 5.47 20.06 10.79
N ASP A 160 4.18 20.13 11.03
CA ASP A 160 3.51 19.60 12.21
C ASP A 160 2.84 18.24 11.97
N VAL A 161 3.10 17.62 10.82
CA VAL A 161 2.78 16.20 10.60
C VAL A 161 3.63 15.35 11.53
N ILE A 162 3.02 14.37 12.15
CA ILE A 162 3.68 13.36 12.98
C ILE A 162 3.33 11.96 12.49
N VAL A 163 4.34 11.13 12.25
CA VAL A 163 4.16 9.69 11.97
C VAL A 163 3.99 8.97 13.30
N ASN A 164 2.88 8.27 13.47
CA ASN A 164 2.53 7.54 14.69
C ASN A 164 2.82 6.05 14.59
N SER A 165 2.77 5.48 13.39
CA SER A 165 2.99 4.07 13.13
C SER A 165 3.58 3.88 11.73
N GLY A 166 4.40 2.86 11.57
CA GLY A 166 4.97 2.42 10.31
C GLY A 166 5.02 0.89 10.27
N TYR A 167 6.14 0.30 9.86
CA TYR A 167 6.33 -1.14 9.88
C TYR A 167 6.14 -1.73 11.28
N ARG A 168 5.44 -2.85 11.34
CA ARG A 168 5.27 -3.69 12.53
C ARG A 168 5.58 -5.14 12.19
N ASP A 169 6.47 -5.78 12.94
CA ASP A 169 6.67 -7.22 12.81
C ASP A 169 5.48 -8.00 13.42
N TYR A 170 5.47 -9.32 13.23
CA TYR A 170 4.40 -10.19 13.72
C TYR A 170 4.21 -10.05 15.24
N LYS A 171 5.33 -9.99 15.98
CA LYS A 171 5.28 -9.88 17.44
C LYS A 171 4.74 -8.54 17.92
N GLU A 172 5.14 -7.45 17.28
CA GLU A 172 4.64 -6.10 17.61
C GLU A 172 3.12 -6.02 17.40
N GLN A 173 2.61 -6.58 16.31
CA GLN A 173 1.17 -6.66 16.07
C GLN A 173 0.46 -7.52 17.11
N GLN A 174 1.04 -8.66 17.47
CA GLN A 174 0.52 -9.53 18.52
C GLN A 174 0.45 -8.82 19.87
N ASP A 175 1.49 -8.07 20.24
CA ASP A 175 1.55 -7.32 21.49
C ASP A 175 0.49 -6.20 21.51
N ILE A 176 0.24 -5.54 20.38
CA ILE A 176 -0.82 -4.53 20.22
C ILE A 176 -2.19 -5.18 20.40
N TYR A 177 -2.47 -6.27 19.68
CA TYR A 177 -3.74 -6.98 19.79
C TYR A 177 -4.00 -7.43 21.23
N GLN A 178 -3.04 -8.09 21.86
CA GLN A 178 -3.16 -8.56 23.22
C GLN A 178 -3.38 -7.42 24.22
N SER A 179 -2.64 -6.33 24.08
CA SER A 179 -2.83 -5.14 24.93
C SER A 179 -4.23 -4.54 24.78
N ARG A 180 -4.79 -4.49 23.59
CA ARG A 180 -6.15 -4.00 23.37
C ARG A 180 -7.20 -4.94 23.93
N LYS A 181 -7.00 -6.24 23.77
CA LYS A 181 -7.83 -7.28 24.37
C LYS A 181 -7.87 -7.19 25.91
N GLU A 182 -6.71 -6.96 26.52
CA GLU A 182 -6.62 -6.80 27.99
C GLU A 182 -7.29 -5.52 28.49
N LEU A 183 -7.12 -4.40 27.77
CA LEU A 183 -7.64 -3.08 28.18
C LEU A 183 -9.14 -2.91 27.91
N TYR A 184 -9.62 -3.42 26.78
CA TYR A 184 -10.96 -3.09 26.29
C TYR A 184 -11.83 -4.32 26.01
N GLY A 185 -11.27 -5.53 26.13
CA GLY A 185 -11.94 -6.80 25.81
C GLY A 185 -11.72 -7.28 24.39
N GLU A 186 -11.96 -8.59 24.19
CA GLU A 186 -11.73 -9.29 22.90
C GLU A 186 -12.53 -8.67 21.75
N ALA A 187 -13.84 -8.45 21.96
CA ALA A 187 -14.70 -7.84 20.94
C ALA A 187 -14.23 -6.46 20.45
N TYR A 188 -13.54 -5.71 21.31
CA TYR A 188 -12.92 -4.45 20.89
C TYR A 188 -11.65 -4.72 20.07
N ALA A 189 -10.78 -5.63 20.52
CA ALA A 189 -9.57 -5.97 19.78
C ALA A 189 -9.92 -6.48 18.38
N ASP A 190 -10.86 -7.41 18.26
CA ASP A 190 -11.32 -7.97 16.98
C ASP A 190 -11.91 -6.91 16.02
N ALA A 191 -12.53 -5.86 16.56
CA ALA A 191 -13.16 -4.83 15.76
C ALA A 191 -12.19 -3.73 15.27
N TYR A 192 -11.07 -3.49 15.98
CA TYR A 192 -10.22 -2.32 15.77
C TYR A 192 -8.73 -2.63 15.58
N VAL A 193 -8.32 -3.89 15.71
CA VAL A 193 -6.92 -4.28 15.54
C VAL A 193 -6.86 -5.52 14.66
N GLN A 194 -6.18 -5.41 13.54
CA GLN A 194 -5.96 -6.56 12.67
C GLN A 194 -5.19 -7.66 13.41
N ASP A 195 -5.56 -8.91 13.15
CA ASP A 195 -4.84 -10.08 13.64
C ASP A 195 -3.37 -10.05 13.20
N PRO A 196 -2.44 -10.61 14.00
CA PRO A 196 -1.07 -10.80 13.58
C PRO A 196 -0.99 -11.63 12.30
N GLY A 197 -0.27 -11.11 11.32
CA GLY A 197 -0.21 -11.65 9.95
C GLY A 197 -1.14 -10.97 8.96
N TYR A 198 -2.18 -10.25 9.41
CA TYR A 198 -3.22 -9.66 8.55
C TYR A 198 -3.22 -8.13 8.52
N SER A 199 -2.18 -7.50 9.07
CA SER A 199 -2.03 -6.05 9.08
C SER A 199 -1.18 -5.56 7.92
N GLU A 200 -1.62 -4.51 7.19
CA GLU A 200 -0.81 -3.87 6.15
C GLU A 200 0.51 -3.28 6.67
N HIS A 201 0.60 -2.96 7.95
CA HIS A 201 1.85 -2.50 8.56
C HIS A 201 2.98 -3.54 8.50
N HIS A 202 2.68 -4.83 8.33
CA HIS A 202 3.69 -5.85 8.11
C HIS A 202 4.47 -5.66 6.83
N THR A 203 3.87 -5.02 5.83
CA THR A 203 4.52 -4.78 4.53
C THR A 203 5.66 -3.78 4.58
N GLY A 204 5.64 -2.85 5.56
CA GLY A 204 6.47 -1.66 5.53
C GLY A 204 6.00 -0.59 4.54
N TYR A 205 4.84 -0.78 3.89
CA TYR A 205 4.27 0.12 2.88
C TYR A 205 3.10 0.95 3.42
N ALA A 206 2.69 0.72 4.66
CA ALA A 206 1.62 1.46 5.34
C ALA A 206 2.16 2.28 6.50
N LEU A 207 1.56 3.44 6.71
CA LEU A 207 1.90 4.33 7.81
C LEU A 207 0.68 5.12 8.28
N ASP A 208 0.68 5.44 9.59
CA ASP A 208 -0.33 6.27 10.22
C ASP A 208 0.24 7.65 10.54
N MET A 209 -0.50 8.69 10.17
CA MET A 209 -0.11 10.07 10.41
C MET A 209 -1.18 10.83 11.21
N SER A 210 -0.75 11.84 11.92
CA SER A 210 -1.64 12.84 12.54
C SER A 210 -0.99 14.23 12.51
N VAL A 211 -1.72 15.22 13.01
CA VAL A 211 -1.20 16.57 13.21
C VAL A 211 -0.86 16.77 14.66
N TYR A 212 0.26 17.39 14.93
CA TYR A 212 0.63 17.79 16.27
C TYR A 212 0.68 19.31 16.35
N THR A 213 -0.38 19.90 16.90
CA THR A 213 -0.50 21.36 17.04
C THR A 213 0.47 21.92 18.07
N ASP A 214 0.78 23.21 18.00
CA ASP A 214 1.75 23.88 18.89
C ASP A 214 1.37 23.85 20.38
N ASP A 215 0.10 23.70 20.68
CA ASP A 215 -0.43 23.50 22.05
C ASP A 215 -0.35 22.04 22.54
N GLY A 216 0.22 21.15 21.75
CA GLY A 216 0.47 19.76 22.12
C GLY A 216 -0.73 18.83 21.93
N VAL A 217 -1.74 19.26 21.20
CA VAL A 217 -2.91 18.44 20.87
C VAL A 217 -2.66 17.67 19.57
N SER A 218 -2.75 16.34 19.62
CA SER A 218 -2.82 15.52 18.41
C SER A 218 -4.21 15.63 17.81
N MET A 219 -4.29 15.93 16.52
CA MET A 219 -5.54 15.98 15.78
C MET A 219 -5.54 14.99 14.63
N THR A 220 -6.70 14.45 14.32
CA THR A 220 -6.94 13.64 13.13
C THR A 220 -6.96 14.54 11.88
N PHE A 221 -6.65 13.98 10.74
CA PHE A 221 -6.49 14.71 9.47
C PHE A 221 -7.76 15.44 9.03
N ASP A 222 -8.95 14.90 9.31
CA ASP A 222 -10.24 15.44 8.93
C ASP A 222 -10.59 16.77 9.60
N LYS A 223 -9.89 17.13 10.69
CA LYS A 223 -10.17 18.35 11.48
C LYS A 223 -9.34 19.55 11.06
N ASP A 224 -8.36 19.37 10.21
CA ASP A 224 -7.53 20.45 9.70
C ASP A 224 -7.64 20.52 8.16
N PRO A 225 -8.20 21.61 7.59
CA PRO A 225 -8.45 21.70 6.16
C PRO A 225 -7.18 21.63 5.28
N ASP A 226 -5.99 22.01 5.81
CA ASP A 226 -4.75 21.93 5.04
C ASP A 226 -4.36 20.47 4.75
N PHE A 227 -4.81 19.52 5.57
CA PHE A 227 -4.52 18.09 5.37
C PHE A 227 -5.38 17.42 4.30
N THR A 228 -6.39 18.11 3.79
CA THR A 228 -7.05 17.68 2.54
C THR A 228 -6.08 17.59 1.37
N TRP A 229 -4.93 18.30 1.46
CA TRP A 229 -3.84 18.16 0.51
C TRP A 229 -3.40 16.70 0.34
N PHE A 230 -3.26 15.94 1.43
CA PHE A 230 -2.87 14.53 1.34
C PHE A 230 -3.90 13.68 0.59
N TYR A 231 -5.19 13.96 0.74
CA TYR A 231 -6.24 13.26 0.01
C TYR A 231 -6.21 13.53 -1.50
N HIS A 232 -5.68 14.68 -1.91
CA HIS A 232 -5.62 15.10 -3.30
C HIS A 232 -4.25 14.94 -3.95
N ALA A 233 -3.18 14.85 -3.18
CA ALA A 233 -1.82 14.82 -3.69
C ALA A 233 -1.05 13.50 -3.44
N SER A 234 -1.43 12.71 -2.43
CA SER A 234 -0.68 11.49 -2.07
C SER A 234 -0.55 10.49 -3.23
N HIS A 235 -1.57 10.42 -4.11
CA HIS A 235 -1.55 9.54 -5.28
C HIS A 235 -0.43 9.87 -6.27
N THR A 236 0.01 11.14 -6.36
CA THR A 236 1.15 11.55 -7.22
C THR A 236 2.49 11.01 -6.72
N TYR A 237 2.52 10.57 -5.46
CA TYR A 237 3.64 9.87 -4.82
C TYR A 237 3.44 8.35 -4.73
N GLY A 238 2.33 7.83 -5.21
CA GLY A 238 2.02 6.41 -5.17
C GLY A 238 1.33 5.95 -3.89
N PHE A 239 0.86 6.86 -3.04
CA PHE A 239 0.11 6.53 -1.83
C PHE A 239 -1.40 6.70 -2.05
N ILE A 240 -2.18 5.84 -1.41
CA ILE A 240 -3.63 5.95 -1.31
C ILE A 240 -4.05 6.17 0.15
N ARG A 241 -5.13 6.91 0.38
CA ARG A 241 -5.89 6.81 1.61
C ARG A 241 -6.61 5.47 1.59
N ARG A 242 -6.22 4.57 2.49
CA ARG A 242 -6.58 3.16 2.38
C ARG A 242 -8.02 2.85 2.77
N TYR A 243 -8.52 3.47 3.84
CA TYR A 243 -9.80 3.14 4.45
C TYR A 243 -10.71 4.38 4.49
N ALA A 244 -11.54 4.54 3.47
CA ALA A 244 -12.58 5.57 3.42
C ALA A 244 -13.91 5.03 3.96
N ASP A 245 -14.70 5.86 4.63
CA ASP A 245 -15.96 5.45 5.30
C ASP A 245 -16.95 4.77 4.35
N HIS A 246 -17.03 5.22 3.09
CA HIS A 246 -17.92 4.64 2.09
C HIS A 246 -17.40 3.32 1.48
N LYS A 247 -16.22 2.84 1.90
CA LYS A 247 -15.59 1.58 1.49
C LYS A 247 -15.56 0.53 2.61
N GLU A 248 -16.06 0.83 3.81
CA GLU A 248 -16.05 -0.08 4.96
C GLU A 248 -16.71 -1.44 4.66
N ASP A 249 -17.82 -1.46 3.92
CA ASP A 249 -18.48 -2.71 3.48
C ASP A 249 -17.60 -3.61 2.60
N ILE A 250 -16.52 -3.08 2.02
CA ILE A 250 -15.61 -3.80 1.11
C ILE A 250 -14.31 -4.14 1.82
N THR A 251 -13.73 -3.17 2.51
CA THR A 251 -12.44 -3.32 3.19
C THR A 251 -12.55 -4.05 4.53
N GLY A 252 -13.76 -4.05 5.13
CA GLY A 252 -13.99 -4.54 6.47
C GLY A 252 -13.42 -3.65 7.59
N ILE A 253 -12.84 -2.50 7.22
CA ILE A 253 -12.18 -1.57 8.16
C ILE A 253 -12.96 -0.26 8.18
N PRO A 254 -13.31 0.27 9.37
CA PRO A 254 -13.90 1.59 9.52
C PRO A 254 -13.03 2.69 8.92
N ASN A 255 -13.60 3.88 8.75
CA ASN A 255 -12.86 5.03 8.25
C ASN A 255 -11.60 5.32 9.07
N GLU A 256 -10.46 5.33 8.39
CA GLU A 256 -9.15 5.72 8.94
C GLU A 256 -8.54 6.80 8.05
N GLU A 257 -8.81 8.05 8.36
CA GLU A 257 -8.29 9.19 7.60
C GLU A 257 -6.77 9.37 7.73
N TRP A 258 -6.17 8.75 8.72
CA TRP A 258 -4.73 8.78 9.03
C TRP A 258 -3.92 7.70 8.34
N HIS A 259 -4.55 6.62 7.83
CA HIS A 259 -3.86 5.45 7.30
C HIS A 259 -3.62 5.57 5.79
N PHE A 260 -2.35 5.61 5.41
CA PHE A 260 -1.90 5.69 4.02
C PHE A 260 -1.12 4.45 3.64
N ARG A 261 -1.41 3.93 2.44
CA ARG A 261 -0.76 2.76 1.86
C ARG A 261 -0.10 3.13 0.54
N TYR A 262 1.18 2.77 0.38
CA TYR A 262 1.87 2.85 -0.90
C TYR A 262 1.48 1.68 -1.81
N VAL A 263 1.18 1.98 -3.07
CA VAL A 263 0.77 1.02 -4.11
C VAL A 263 1.45 1.30 -5.46
N GLY A 264 2.33 2.32 -5.54
CA GLY A 264 2.96 2.76 -6.78
C GLY A 264 2.16 3.84 -7.52
N LYS A 265 2.85 4.75 -8.21
CA LYS A 265 2.24 5.95 -8.84
C LYS A 265 1.12 5.64 -9.84
N PRO A 266 1.31 4.77 -10.87
CA PRO A 266 0.26 4.55 -11.85
C PRO A 266 -0.99 3.94 -11.19
N HIS A 267 -0.81 3.05 -10.23
CA HIS A 267 -1.90 2.40 -9.52
C HIS A 267 -2.65 3.36 -8.61
N ALA A 268 -1.91 4.14 -7.81
CA ALA A 268 -2.51 5.14 -6.91
C ALA A 268 -3.31 6.19 -7.65
N TYR A 269 -2.78 6.68 -8.78
CA TYR A 269 -3.49 7.65 -9.63
C TYR A 269 -4.80 7.08 -10.17
N TYR A 270 -4.76 5.85 -10.71
CA TYR A 270 -5.96 5.22 -11.25
C TYR A 270 -7.02 4.97 -10.16
N MET A 271 -6.59 4.49 -8.99
CA MET A 271 -7.47 4.26 -7.84
C MET A 271 -8.11 5.57 -7.35
N TYR A 272 -7.31 6.63 -7.21
CA TYR A 272 -7.79 7.95 -6.81
C TYR A 272 -8.81 8.51 -7.83
N SER A 273 -8.50 8.47 -9.11
CA SER A 273 -9.34 9.03 -10.18
C SER A 273 -10.68 8.29 -10.35
N ASN A 274 -10.75 7.02 -9.94
CA ASN A 274 -11.94 6.18 -10.07
C ASN A 274 -12.60 5.83 -8.73
N ASP A 275 -12.13 6.44 -7.63
CA ASP A 275 -12.62 6.17 -6.26
C ASP A 275 -12.65 4.67 -5.93
N LEU A 276 -11.51 3.97 -6.12
CA LEU A 276 -11.36 2.54 -5.86
C LEU A 276 -10.53 2.29 -4.60
N CYS A 277 -10.96 1.36 -3.75
CA CYS A 277 -10.08 0.76 -2.76
C CYS A 277 -9.22 -0.35 -3.40
N LEU A 278 -8.22 -0.85 -2.68
CA LEU A 278 -7.27 -1.83 -3.23
C LEU A 278 -7.96 -3.15 -3.63
N GLU A 279 -8.96 -3.59 -2.87
CA GLU A 279 -9.77 -4.76 -3.15
C GLU A 279 -10.51 -4.65 -4.49
N GLU A 280 -11.19 -3.50 -4.70
CA GLU A 280 -11.91 -3.22 -5.96
C GLU A 280 -10.95 -3.13 -7.14
N TYR A 281 -9.78 -2.50 -6.93
CA TYR A 281 -8.78 -2.32 -7.97
C TYR A 281 -8.18 -3.65 -8.43
N ILE A 282 -7.79 -4.53 -7.50
CA ILE A 282 -7.31 -5.87 -7.83
C ILE A 282 -8.39 -6.69 -8.55
N ALA A 283 -9.65 -6.60 -8.10
CA ALA A 283 -10.76 -7.26 -8.77
C ALA A 283 -11.00 -6.73 -10.19
N LEU A 284 -10.85 -5.42 -10.40
CA LEU A 284 -10.95 -4.79 -11.71
C LEU A 284 -9.85 -5.28 -12.66
N LEU A 285 -8.59 -5.32 -12.20
CA LEU A 285 -7.44 -5.70 -13.04
C LEU A 285 -7.53 -7.15 -13.55
N ARG A 286 -8.19 -8.05 -12.83
CA ARG A 286 -8.47 -9.41 -13.32
C ARG A 286 -9.32 -9.42 -14.61
N SER A 287 -10.05 -8.36 -14.89
CA SER A 287 -10.83 -8.20 -16.13
C SER A 287 -9.99 -7.77 -17.34
N TYR A 288 -8.70 -7.51 -17.13
CA TYR A 288 -7.75 -7.09 -18.13
C TYR A 288 -6.58 -8.10 -18.22
N PRO A 289 -6.83 -9.35 -18.69
CA PRO A 289 -5.79 -10.35 -18.80
C PRO A 289 -4.80 -9.99 -19.92
N PHE A 290 -3.54 -10.43 -19.79
CA PHE A 290 -2.49 -10.14 -20.76
C PHE A 290 -2.83 -10.57 -22.20
N ASP A 291 -3.57 -11.65 -22.40
CA ASP A 291 -4.00 -12.12 -23.72
C ASP A 291 -5.31 -11.51 -24.22
N GLY A 292 -5.83 -10.51 -23.50
CA GLY A 292 -7.07 -9.78 -23.78
C GLY A 292 -6.87 -8.30 -24.07
N GLU A 293 -7.88 -7.51 -23.74
CA GLU A 293 -7.81 -6.05 -23.75
C GLU A 293 -7.09 -5.59 -22.47
N HIS A 294 -6.08 -4.73 -22.62
CA HIS A 294 -5.38 -4.13 -21.48
C HIS A 294 -6.08 -2.85 -21.00
N LEU A 295 -5.94 -2.53 -19.72
CA LEU A 295 -6.41 -1.27 -19.18
C LEU A 295 -5.44 -0.16 -19.57
N GLU A 296 -5.93 0.82 -20.35
CA GLU A 296 -5.14 1.99 -20.74
C GLU A 296 -5.71 3.26 -20.11
N PHE A 297 -4.83 4.12 -19.60
CA PHE A 297 -5.21 5.43 -19.09
C PHE A 297 -4.03 6.41 -19.14
N ARG A 298 -4.35 7.70 -19.04
CA ARG A 298 -3.36 8.75 -18.86
C ARG A 298 -3.41 9.28 -17.45
N ASP A 299 -2.24 9.49 -16.86
CA ASP A 299 -2.13 10.21 -15.61
C ASP A 299 -2.17 11.73 -15.81
N ASP A 300 -2.07 12.51 -14.74
CA ASP A 300 -2.09 13.97 -14.77
C ASP A 300 -0.86 14.61 -15.44
N SER A 301 0.21 13.84 -15.65
CA SER A 301 1.37 14.24 -16.45
C SER A 301 1.23 13.90 -17.95
N GLU A 302 0.04 13.44 -18.39
CA GLU A 302 -0.25 12.94 -19.74
C GLU A 302 0.54 11.69 -20.12
N GLN A 303 1.20 11.02 -19.17
CA GLN A 303 1.85 9.73 -19.42
C GLN A 303 0.79 8.65 -19.67
N LEU A 304 0.90 7.97 -20.80
CA LEU A 304 0.04 6.83 -21.11
C LEU A 304 0.55 5.58 -20.43
N TRP A 305 -0.31 4.94 -19.65
CA TRP A 305 -0.07 3.67 -18.97
C TRP A 305 -0.90 2.56 -19.56
N GLU A 306 -0.32 1.37 -19.60
CA GLU A 306 -0.98 0.11 -19.94
C GLU A 306 -0.84 -0.85 -18.75
N MET A 307 -1.95 -1.46 -18.34
CA MET A 307 -1.97 -2.40 -17.23
C MET A 307 -2.66 -3.70 -17.60
N TYR A 308 -2.14 -4.81 -17.12
CA TYR A 308 -2.72 -6.12 -17.32
C TYR A 308 -2.42 -7.09 -16.18
N PHE A 309 -3.23 -8.12 -16.09
CA PHE A 309 -3.16 -9.18 -15.10
C PHE A 309 -2.74 -10.50 -15.74
N ILE A 310 -1.89 -11.26 -15.04
CA ILE A 310 -1.48 -12.60 -15.42
C ILE A 310 -1.77 -13.53 -14.24
N PRO A 311 -2.69 -14.51 -14.38
CA PRO A 311 -2.96 -15.45 -13.30
C PRO A 311 -1.74 -16.32 -13.02
N ALA A 312 -1.45 -16.54 -11.74
CA ALA A 312 -0.37 -17.43 -11.33
C ALA A 312 -0.72 -18.89 -11.67
N SER A 313 0.27 -19.64 -12.16
CA SER A 313 0.11 -21.07 -12.42
C SER A 313 -0.18 -21.83 -11.12
N ASP A 314 -1.10 -22.79 -11.19
CA ASP A 314 -1.38 -23.70 -10.07
C ASP A 314 -0.23 -24.69 -9.79
N SER A 315 0.66 -24.88 -10.78
CA SER A 315 1.82 -25.75 -10.65
C SER A 315 3.03 -25.19 -11.40
N GLY A 316 4.17 -25.13 -10.72
CA GLY A 316 5.41 -24.64 -11.30
C GLY A 316 5.48 -23.11 -11.40
N ALA A 317 6.35 -22.62 -12.25
CA ALA A 317 6.54 -21.20 -12.49
C ALA A 317 5.50 -20.66 -13.48
N THR A 318 5.22 -19.35 -13.35
CA THR A 318 4.35 -18.61 -14.26
C THR A 318 5.19 -17.85 -15.28
N GLU A 319 4.85 -17.96 -16.56
CA GLU A 319 5.39 -17.06 -17.58
C GLU A 319 4.68 -15.70 -17.48
N VAL A 320 5.41 -14.68 -17.06
CA VAL A 320 4.93 -13.31 -16.99
C VAL A 320 5.54 -12.53 -18.15
N TYR A 321 4.69 -11.90 -18.95
CA TYR A 321 5.10 -11.12 -20.11
C TYR A 321 5.27 -9.67 -19.69
N ILE A 322 6.47 -9.13 -19.90
CA ILE A 322 6.84 -7.74 -19.61
C ILE A 322 7.28 -7.02 -20.89
N PRO A 323 7.13 -5.70 -21.00
CA PRO A 323 7.60 -4.97 -22.18
C PRO A 323 9.10 -5.16 -22.40
N THR A 324 9.51 -5.18 -23.67
CA THR A 324 10.93 -5.21 -24.05
C THR A 324 11.58 -3.84 -24.00
N GLU A 325 10.79 -2.77 -24.01
CA GLU A 325 11.22 -1.36 -23.97
C GLU A 325 10.31 -0.56 -23.04
N GLY A 326 10.83 0.54 -22.48
CA GLY A 326 10.10 1.44 -21.59
C GLY A 326 10.17 1.00 -20.12
N GLU A 327 9.70 1.89 -19.26
CA GLU A 327 9.60 1.62 -17.83
C GLU A 327 8.37 0.77 -17.53
N TYR A 328 8.47 -0.12 -16.55
CA TYR A 328 7.35 -0.92 -16.07
C TYR A 328 7.50 -1.23 -14.59
N THR A 329 6.38 -1.51 -13.95
CA THR A 329 6.31 -2.12 -12.63
C THR A 329 5.70 -3.50 -12.72
N LEU A 330 6.12 -4.39 -11.83
CA LEU A 330 5.62 -5.75 -11.71
C LEU A 330 5.35 -6.04 -10.23
N SER A 331 4.14 -6.50 -9.94
CA SER A 331 3.74 -6.85 -8.58
C SER A 331 2.93 -8.15 -8.57
N GLY A 332 3.18 -9.01 -7.60
CA GLY A 332 2.18 -9.96 -7.15
C GLY A 332 1.03 -9.22 -6.45
N ASN A 333 -0.12 -9.88 -6.35
CA ASN A 333 -1.30 -9.31 -5.67
C ASN A 333 -1.62 -9.98 -4.32
N ASN A 334 -0.76 -10.89 -3.86
CA ASN A 334 -0.95 -11.72 -2.65
C ASN A 334 -2.18 -12.66 -2.70
N VAL A 335 -2.81 -12.81 -3.86
CA VAL A 335 -4.03 -13.62 -4.01
C VAL A 335 -3.83 -14.70 -5.06
N ASP A 336 -3.73 -14.33 -6.34
CA ASP A 336 -3.85 -15.27 -7.45
C ASP A 336 -3.05 -14.93 -8.71
N GLY A 337 -2.20 -13.86 -8.68
CA GLY A 337 -1.44 -13.54 -9.88
C GLY A 337 -0.58 -12.30 -9.80
N PHE A 338 -0.17 -11.87 -10.99
CA PHE A 338 0.76 -10.80 -11.23
C PHE A 338 0.10 -9.65 -12.00
N ILE A 339 0.47 -8.43 -11.65
CA ILE A 339 0.01 -7.20 -12.29
C ILE A 339 1.24 -6.51 -12.86
N VAL A 340 1.18 -6.16 -14.14
CA VAL A 340 2.18 -5.35 -14.82
C VAL A 340 1.55 -4.01 -15.17
N ALA A 341 2.25 -2.92 -14.87
CA ALA A 341 1.93 -1.59 -15.37
C ALA A 341 3.13 -1.07 -16.17
N ALA A 342 2.91 -0.70 -17.41
CA ALA A 342 3.94 -0.29 -18.34
C ALA A 342 3.67 1.10 -18.91
N GLU A 343 4.72 1.89 -19.07
CA GLU A 343 4.66 3.13 -19.82
C GLU A 343 4.50 2.84 -21.31
N LYS A 344 3.49 3.44 -21.94
CA LYS A 344 3.35 3.43 -23.40
C LYS A 344 3.88 4.73 -24.00
N LYS A 345 4.73 4.61 -25.01
CA LYS A 345 5.10 5.78 -25.81
C LYS A 345 3.87 6.26 -26.60
N ALA A 346 3.58 7.56 -26.54
CA ALA A 346 2.59 8.15 -27.42
C ALA A 346 2.97 7.85 -28.88
N GLN A 347 2.06 7.19 -29.60
CA GLN A 347 2.24 6.93 -31.05
C GLN A 347 2.07 8.22 -31.86
#